data_dc76a5fadcca097913bf6a678b3ba224
#
_entry.id   dc76a5fadcca097913bf6a678b3ba224
#
_cell.length_a   1.000
_cell.length_b   1.000
_cell.length_c   1.000
_cell.angle_alpha   90.00
_cell.angle_beta   90.00
_cell.angle_gamma   90.00
#
_symmetry.space_group_name_H-M   'P 1'
#
loop_
_entity.id
_entity.type
_entity.pdbx_description
1 polymer ?
#
loop_
_entity_poly.entity_id
_entity_poly.type
_entity_poly.pdbx_seq_one_letter_code
_entity_poly.pdbx_strand_id
1 'polypeptide(L)'
;MKKKLVVFENAFIEINETKTLENLSFEIFEDDFIYLIGKTGSGKSSIFRTIYSDIKLKTGNCTVLDDDLVKIQGKKIPLLRRKIGMIFQDFKLLPDRSVAKNLEFVLRATDWGKKELINDRINEVIERVGMKECLNRMPYQLSGGEQQRIAIARALLNKPK
;
A
#
# COMPACT_ATOMS: atom_id res chain seq x y z
N MET A 1 14.21 -22.15 4.86
CA MET A 1 13.99 -21.41 3.60
C MET A 1 13.23 -20.12 3.94
N LYS A 2 13.64 -18.96 3.39
CA LYS A 2 12.88 -17.72 3.54
C LYS A 2 11.53 -17.84 2.82
N LYS A 3 10.48 -17.23 3.40
CA LYS A 3 9.14 -17.23 2.81
C LYS A 3 9.11 -16.32 1.59
N LYS A 4 8.52 -16.79 0.47
CA LYS A 4 8.24 -15.96 -0.70
C LYS A 4 7.02 -15.07 -0.38
N LEU A 5 7.16 -13.77 -0.55
CA LEU A 5 6.08 -12.79 -0.33
C LEU A 5 5.44 -12.35 -1.63
N VAL A 6 6.24 -12.20 -2.70
CA VAL A 6 5.74 -11.84 -4.04
C VAL A 6 6.44 -12.74 -5.06
N VAL A 7 5.67 -13.29 -5.98
CA VAL A 7 6.17 -14.10 -7.09
C VAL A 7 5.47 -13.67 -8.36
N PHE A 8 6.24 -13.26 -9.37
CA PHE A 8 5.78 -13.04 -10.73
C PHE A 8 6.38 -14.13 -11.62
N GLU A 9 5.55 -14.74 -12.48
CA GLU A 9 5.95 -15.80 -13.42
C GLU A 9 5.39 -15.48 -14.80
N ASN A 10 6.27 -15.12 -15.75
CA ASN A 10 5.92 -14.78 -17.12
C ASN A 10 4.74 -13.80 -17.21
N ALA A 11 4.69 -12.85 -16.27
CA ALA A 11 3.57 -11.95 -16.12
C ALA A 11 3.58 -10.87 -17.20
N PHE A 12 2.40 -10.59 -17.74
CA PHE A 12 2.14 -9.52 -18.69
C PHE A 12 1.20 -8.50 -18.05
N ILE A 13 1.65 -7.25 -17.96
CA ILE A 13 0.86 -6.14 -17.40
C ILE A 13 0.59 -5.13 -18.51
N GLU A 14 -0.67 -4.89 -18.80
CA GLU A 14 -1.09 -3.82 -19.70
C GLU A 14 -1.26 -2.53 -18.90
N ILE A 15 -0.43 -1.51 -19.21
CA ILE A 15 -0.46 -0.23 -18.49
C ILE A 15 -1.49 0.70 -19.12
N ASN A 16 -1.50 0.74 -20.45
CA ASN A 16 -2.49 1.39 -21.30
C ASN A 16 -2.43 0.77 -22.71
N GLU A 17 -3.24 1.25 -23.66
CA GLU A 17 -3.33 0.71 -25.02
C GLU A 17 -1.98 0.63 -25.78
N THR A 18 -1.01 1.46 -25.40
CA THR A 18 0.29 1.56 -26.11
C THR A 18 1.47 1.05 -25.31
N LYS A 19 1.28 0.68 -24.05
CA LYS A 19 2.39 0.33 -23.17
C LYS A 19 2.10 -0.89 -22.33
N THR A 20 3.03 -1.82 -22.38
CA THR A 20 2.97 -3.11 -21.70
C THR A 20 4.29 -3.40 -20.98
N LEU A 21 4.22 -4.24 -19.96
CA LEU A 21 5.36 -4.92 -19.36
C LEU A 21 5.20 -6.41 -19.61
N GLU A 22 6.18 -7.00 -20.26
CA GLU A 22 6.12 -8.39 -20.71
C GLU A 22 7.19 -9.25 -20.02
N ASN A 23 6.90 -10.52 -19.88
CA ASN A 23 7.81 -11.54 -19.35
C ASN A 23 8.41 -11.21 -17.99
N LEU A 24 7.61 -10.55 -17.12
CA LEU A 24 8.05 -10.27 -15.75
C LEU A 24 8.13 -11.56 -14.96
N SER A 25 9.33 -11.90 -14.51
CA SER A 25 9.58 -13.06 -13.65
C SER A 25 10.59 -12.66 -12.59
N PHE A 26 10.15 -12.61 -11.33
CA PHE A 26 10.98 -12.33 -10.16
C PHE A 26 10.29 -12.77 -8.88
N GLU A 27 11.07 -12.89 -7.82
CA GLU A 27 10.60 -13.25 -6.49
C GLU A 27 11.08 -12.23 -5.46
N ILE A 28 10.26 -11.98 -4.45
CA ILE A 28 10.58 -11.20 -3.25
C ILE A 28 10.36 -12.07 -2.03
N PHE A 29 11.36 -12.13 -1.18
CA PHE A 29 11.33 -12.94 0.04
C PHE A 29 11.11 -12.07 1.28
N GLU A 30 10.77 -12.71 2.37
CA GLU A 30 10.73 -12.09 3.69
C GLU A 30 12.09 -11.47 4.04
N ASP A 31 12.07 -10.26 4.63
CA ASP A 31 13.26 -9.44 4.95
C ASP A 31 14.06 -8.93 3.76
N ASP A 32 13.57 -9.06 2.53
CA ASP A 32 14.24 -8.44 1.39
C ASP A 32 14.00 -6.94 1.38
N PHE A 33 15.05 -6.20 0.97
CA PHE A 33 14.99 -4.78 0.68
C PHE A 33 15.34 -4.56 -0.80
N ILE A 34 14.37 -4.13 -1.62
CA ILE A 34 14.49 -4.12 -3.07
C ILE A 34 14.32 -2.71 -3.62
N TYR A 35 15.26 -2.29 -4.48
CA TYR A 35 15.13 -1.10 -5.31
C TYR A 35 14.64 -1.48 -6.71
N LEU A 36 13.53 -0.89 -7.15
CA LEU A 36 13.08 -0.98 -8.53
C LEU A 36 13.58 0.23 -9.32
N ILE A 37 14.61 0.01 -10.16
CA ILE A 37 15.31 1.05 -10.90
C ILE A 37 14.85 1.05 -12.36
N GLY A 38 14.82 2.22 -12.99
CA GLY A 38 14.49 2.39 -14.40
C GLY A 38 14.09 3.82 -14.74
N LYS A 39 14.01 4.14 -16.03
CA LYS A 39 13.62 5.46 -16.55
C LYS A 39 12.19 5.83 -16.11
N THR A 40 11.90 7.14 -16.05
CA THR A 40 10.54 7.62 -15.85
C THR A 40 9.63 7.04 -16.93
N GLY A 41 8.46 6.59 -16.52
CA GLY A 41 7.53 5.95 -17.44
C GLY A 41 7.84 4.49 -17.80
N SER A 42 8.88 3.83 -17.25
CA SER A 42 9.21 2.42 -17.57
C SER A 42 8.24 1.39 -16.98
N GLY A 43 7.21 1.80 -16.25
CA GLY A 43 6.23 0.87 -15.67
C GLY A 43 6.48 0.47 -14.21
N LYS A 44 7.46 1.06 -13.52
CA LYS A 44 7.75 0.76 -12.10
C LYS A 44 6.52 0.85 -11.21
N SER A 45 5.79 1.96 -11.30
CA SER A 45 4.56 2.16 -10.53
C SER A 45 3.46 1.15 -10.87
N SER A 46 3.46 0.63 -12.11
CA SER A 46 2.48 -0.38 -12.53
C SER A 46 2.74 -1.73 -11.86
N ILE A 47 4.01 -2.09 -11.62
CA ILE A 47 4.36 -3.29 -10.85
C ILE A 47 3.80 -3.17 -9.42
N PHE A 48 4.05 -2.05 -8.72
CA PHE A 48 3.47 -1.82 -7.39
C PHE A 48 1.94 -1.84 -7.39
N ARG A 49 1.32 -1.22 -8.40
CA ARG A 49 -0.15 -1.23 -8.53
C ARG A 49 -0.69 -2.62 -8.81
N THR A 50 0.06 -3.47 -9.51
CA THR A 50 -0.31 -4.89 -9.71
C THR A 50 -0.20 -5.66 -8.40
N ILE A 51 0.90 -5.51 -7.64
CA ILE A 51 1.06 -6.13 -6.31
C ILE A 51 -0.09 -5.73 -5.38
N TYR A 52 -0.55 -4.47 -5.47
CA TYR A 52 -1.69 -3.95 -4.70
C TYR A 52 -3.06 -4.34 -5.31
N SER A 53 -3.08 -5.15 -6.37
CA SER A 53 -4.29 -5.57 -7.09
C SER A 53 -5.14 -4.40 -7.59
N ASP A 54 -4.48 -3.31 -8.06
CA ASP A 54 -5.11 -2.16 -8.70
C ASP A 54 -5.06 -2.27 -10.23
N ILE A 55 -4.02 -2.92 -10.77
CA ILE A 55 -3.89 -3.31 -12.17
C ILE A 55 -3.96 -4.84 -12.23
N LYS A 56 -4.78 -5.36 -13.14
CA LYS A 56 -4.87 -6.80 -13.41
C LYS A 56 -3.77 -7.25 -14.37
N LEU A 57 -3.33 -8.49 -14.18
CA LEU A 57 -2.49 -9.18 -15.16
C LEU A 57 -3.31 -9.49 -16.43
N LYS A 58 -2.66 -9.38 -17.59
CA LYS A 58 -3.22 -9.84 -18.87
C LYS A 58 -3.02 -11.34 -19.03
N THR A 59 -1.77 -11.80 -18.80
CA THR A 59 -1.38 -13.22 -18.82
C THR A 59 -0.28 -13.47 -17.78
N GLY A 60 0.09 -14.73 -17.58
CA GLY A 60 1.07 -15.16 -16.58
C GLY A 60 0.48 -15.28 -15.18
N ASN A 61 1.34 -15.42 -14.19
CA ASN A 61 0.93 -15.60 -12.80
C ASN A 61 1.56 -14.52 -11.89
N CYS A 62 0.82 -14.16 -10.86
CA CYS A 62 1.35 -13.36 -9.77
C CYS A 62 0.72 -13.79 -8.44
N THR A 63 1.56 -14.15 -7.49
CA THR A 63 1.14 -14.46 -6.12
C THR A 63 1.70 -13.41 -5.17
N VAL A 64 0.87 -12.90 -4.28
CA VAL A 64 1.24 -11.92 -3.26
C VAL A 64 0.70 -12.37 -1.91
N LEU A 65 1.57 -12.58 -0.94
CA LEU A 65 1.22 -13.01 0.43
C LEU A 65 0.27 -14.23 0.44
N ASP A 66 0.56 -15.23 -0.38
CA ASP A 66 -0.24 -16.45 -0.56
C ASP A 66 -1.58 -16.26 -1.35
N ASP A 67 -1.91 -15.03 -1.78
CA ASP A 67 -3.08 -14.73 -2.59
C ASP A 67 -2.72 -14.72 -4.10
N ASP A 68 -3.41 -15.52 -4.92
CA ASP A 68 -3.27 -15.56 -6.37
C ASP A 68 -3.99 -14.37 -7.00
N LEU A 69 -3.23 -13.42 -7.58
CA LEU A 69 -3.80 -12.18 -8.15
C LEU A 69 -4.63 -12.40 -9.43
N VAL A 70 -4.46 -13.54 -10.10
CA VAL A 70 -5.29 -13.87 -11.26
C VAL A 70 -6.70 -14.26 -10.84
N LYS A 71 -6.82 -14.92 -9.69
CA LYS A 71 -8.09 -15.45 -9.15
C LYS A 71 -8.74 -14.53 -8.12
N ILE A 72 -8.00 -13.55 -7.57
CA ILE A 72 -8.53 -12.69 -6.51
C ILE A 72 -9.63 -11.76 -7.05
N GLN A 73 -10.77 -11.71 -6.38
CA GLN A 73 -11.90 -10.89 -6.80
C GLN A 73 -12.71 -10.34 -5.62
N GLY A 74 -13.46 -9.26 -5.86
CA GLY A 74 -14.45 -8.72 -4.95
C GLY A 74 -13.90 -8.44 -3.55
N LYS A 75 -14.52 -9.01 -2.54
CA LYS A 75 -14.19 -8.78 -1.11
C LYS A 75 -12.78 -9.26 -0.69
N LYS A 76 -12.12 -10.10 -1.48
CA LYS A 76 -10.76 -10.58 -1.18
C LYS A 76 -9.70 -9.51 -1.45
N ILE A 77 -9.92 -8.60 -2.40
CA ILE A 77 -8.97 -7.51 -2.73
C ILE A 77 -8.72 -6.58 -1.52
N PRO A 78 -9.75 -6.05 -0.83
CA PRO A 78 -9.52 -5.29 0.39
C PRO A 78 -8.78 -6.06 1.48
N LEU A 79 -9.01 -7.38 1.62
CA LEU A 79 -8.30 -8.22 2.59
C LEU A 79 -6.80 -8.35 2.26
N LEU A 80 -6.45 -8.51 0.98
CA LEU A 80 -5.04 -8.47 0.55
C LEU A 80 -4.42 -7.10 0.85
N ARG A 81 -5.08 -6.01 0.46
CA ARG A 81 -4.60 -4.64 0.67
C ARG A 81 -4.33 -4.30 2.12
N ARG A 82 -5.08 -4.87 3.07
CA ARG A 82 -4.82 -4.73 4.51
C ARG A 82 -3.47 -5.32 4.95
N LYS A 83 -3.00 -6.36 4.24
CA LYS A 83 -1.72 -7.02 4.52
C LYS A 83 -0.53 -6.25 3.94
N ILE A 84 -0.77 -5.23 3.10
CA ILE A 84 0.26 -4.49 2.37
C ILE A 84 0.25 -3.03 2.82
N GLY A 85 1.38 -2.54 3.31
CA GLY A 85 1.57 -1.12 3.60
C GLY A 85 2.02 -0.37 2.35
N MET A 86 1.12 0.36 1.69
CA MET A 86 1.46 1.13 0.49
C MET A 86 1.51 2.63 0.77
N ILE A 87 2.61 3.26 0.34
CA ILE A 87 2.80 4.71 0.39
C ILE A 87 2.80 5.23 -1.05
N PHE A 88 1.85 6.08 -1.37
CA PHE A 88 1.72 6.71 -2.69
C PHE A 88 2.63 7.95 -2.79
N GLN A 89 3.12 8.23 -4.00
CA GLN A 89 4.00 9.37 -4.26
C GLN A 89 3.34 10.73 -3.92
N ASP A 90 2.04 10.86 -4.13
CA ASP A 90 1.21 12.03 -3.83
C ASP A 90 0.48 11.92 -2.48
N PHE A 91 0.98 11.06 -1.60
CA PHE A 91 0.49 10.77 -0.25
C PHE A 91 -0.98 10.34 -0.16
N LYS A 92 -1.87 10.78 -1.07
CA LYS A 92 -3.32 10.45 -1.07
C LYS A 92 -4.00 10.67 0.29
N LEU A 93 -3.65 11.73 1.00
CA LEU A 93 -4.37 12.15 2.20
C LEU A 93 -5.70 12.80 1.80
N LEU A 94 -6.75 12.55 2.56
CA LEU A 94 -8.07 13.14 2.35
C LEU A 94 -8.01 14.62 2.80
N PRO A 95 -8.17 15.59 1.89
CA PRO A 95 -7.93 17.00 2.19
C PRO A 95 -9.02 17.63 3.07
N ASP A 96 -10.20 17.03 3.13
CA ASP A 96 -11.39 17.44 3.87
C ASP A 96 -11.38 16.97 5.34
N ARG A 97 -10.31 16.29 5.78
CA ARG A 97 -10.22 15.65 7.09
C ARG A 97 -8.90 15.91 7.76
N SER A 98 -8.93 16.06 9.09
CA SER A 98 -7.71 16.15 9.89
C SER A 98 -6.88 14.86 9.82
N VAL A 99 -5.62 14.92 10.27
CA VAL A 99 -4.73 13.76 10.38
C VAL A 99 -5.42 12.62 11.13
N ALA A 100 -5.97 12.89 12.33
CA ALA A 100 -6.66 11.86 13.11
C ALA A 100 -7.82 11.23 12.34
N LYS A 101 -8.60 12.03 11.63
CA LYS A 101 -9.73 11.53 10.82
C LYS A 101 -9.29 10.77 9.57
N ASN A 102 -8.14 11.12 8.97
CA ASN A 102 -7.52 10.34 7.90
C ASN A 102 -7.14 8.93 8.36
N LEU A 103 -6.54 8.81 9.55
CA LEU A 103 -6.14 7.53 10.13
C LEU A 103 -7.36 6.72 10.61
N GLU A 104 -8.30 7.35 11.29
CA GLU A 104 -9.57 6.73 11.74
C GLU A 104 -10.35 6.14 10.56
N PHE A 105 -10.42 6.87 9.44
CA PHE A 105 -11.14 6.41 8.25
C PHE A 105 -10.63 5.06 7.75
N VAL A 106 -9.31 4.86 7.71
CA VAL A 106 -8.72 3.59 7.27
C VAL A 106 -9.07 2.45 8.22
N LEU A 107 -8.95 2.68 9.53
CA LEU A 107 -9.25 1.65 10.53
C LEU A 107 -10.72 1.24 10.48
N ARG A 108 -11.65 2.21 10.38
CA ARG A 108 -13.08 1.91 10.20
C ARG A 108 -13.37 1.14 8.92
N ALA A 109 -12.75 1.54 7.80
CA ALA A 109 -12.88 0.84 6.52
C ALA A 109 -12.27 -0.57 6.53
N THR A 110 -11.50 -0.91 7.57
CA THR A 110 -10.85 -2.21 7.75
C THR A 110 -11.39 -2.99 8.96
N ASP A 111 -12.65 -2.72 9.37
CA ASP A 111 -13.42 -3.42 10.41
C ASP A 111 -12.86 -3.34 11.83
N TRP A 112 -12.14 -2.27 12.16
CA TRP A 112 -11.82 -1.97 13.54
C TRP A 112 -13.06 -1.38 14.23
N GLY A 113 -13.82 -2.23 14.94
CA GLY A 113 -15.14 -1.84 15.46
C GLY A 113 -15.10 -0.95 16.70
N LYS A 114 -14.18 -1.17 17.64
CA LYS A 114 -14.14 -0.49 18.94
C LYS A 114 -13.37 0.82 18.86
N LYS A 115 -14.00 1.92 19.29
CA LYS A 115 -13.43 3.27 19.26
C LYS A 115 -12.11 3.38 20.06
N GLU A 116 -12.06 2.72 21.21
CA GLU A 116 -10.88 2.68 22.08
C GLU A 116 -9.69 2.08 21.34
N LEU A 117 -9.86 0.91 20.70
CA LEU A 117 -8.79 0.24 19.92
C LEU A 117 -8.33 1.08 18.74
N ILE A 118 -9.25 1.81 18.09
CA ILE A 118 -8.92 2.74 17.01
C ILE A 118 -8.03 3.86 17.53
N ASN A 119 -8.40 4.49 18.65
CA ASN A 119 -7.64 5.58 19.25
C ASN A 119 -6.25 5.11 19.70
N ASP A 120 -6.16 3.97 20.36
CA ASP A 120 -4.89 3.39 20.80
C ASP A 120 -3.97 3.12 19.61
N ARG A 121 -4.52 2.56 18.53
CA ARG A 121 -3.75 2.27 17.32
C ARG A 121 -3.29 3.54 16.60
N ILE A 122 -4.12 4.57 16.52
CA ILE A 122 -3.74 5.88 15.98
C ILE A 122 -2.60 6.47 16.81
N ASN A 123 -2.72 6.48 18.13
CA ASN A 123 -1.69 7.01 19.01
C ASN A 123 -0.36 6.26 18.85
N GLU A 124 -0.40 4.93 18.78
CA GLU A 124 0.79 4.10 18.58
C GLU A 124 1.52 4.46 17.27
N VAL A 125 0.81 4.52 16.13
CA VAL A 125 1.46 4.75 14.83
C VAL A 125 1.91 6.20 14.67
N ILE A 126 1.16 7.16 15.20
CA ILE A 126 1.51 8.58 15.11
C ILE A 126 2.73 8.92 15.95
N GLU A 127 2.89 8.27 17.11
CA GLU A 127 4.07 8.40 17.95
C GLU A 127 5.31 7.81 17.27
N ARG A 128 5.20 6.66 16.62
CA ARG A 128 6.29 6.04 15.84
C ARG A 128 6.86 6.93 14.75
N VAL A 129 6.04 7.81 14.18
CA VAL A 129 6.48 8.76 13.13
C VAL A 129 6.77 10.16 13.68
N GLY A 130 6.69 10.37 14.99
CA GLY A 130 6.98 11.63 15.65
C GLY A 130 6.02 12.76 15.28
N MET A 131 4.70 12.48 15.12
CA MET A 131 3.71 13.44 14.59
C MET A 131 2.51 13.67 15.51
N LYS A 132 2.67 13.41 16.82
CA LYS A 132 1.58 13.50 17.82
C LYS A 132 0.89 14.87 17.83
N GLU A 133 1.66 15.93 17.72
CA GLU A 133 1.17 17.32 17.73
C GLU A 133 0.33 17.69 16.47
N CYS A 134 0.34 16.84 15.44
CA CYS A 134 -0.31 17.12 14.18
C CYS A 134 -1.70 16.47 14.04
N LEU A 135 -2.18 15.72 15.02
CA LEU A 135 -3.42 14.95 14.95
C LEU A 135 -4.64 15.78 14.52
N ASN A 136 -4.71 17.04 14.99
CA ASN A 136 -5.83 17.93 14.70
C ASN A 136 -5.61 18.79 13.45
N ARG A 137 -4.41 18.76 12.84
CA ARG A 137 -4.11 19.55 11.63
C ARG A 137 -4.75 18.93 10.40
N MET A 138 -5.06 19.79 9.44
CA MET A 138 -5.50 19.39 8.10
C MET A 138 -4.28 19.11 7.21
N PRO A 139 -4.38 18.28 6.17
CA PRO A 139 -3.25 17.96 5.28
C PRO A 139 -2.57 19.20 4.68
N TYR A 140 -3.34 20.24 4.30
CA TYR A 140 -2.79 21.48 3.74
C TYR A 140 -1.99 22.34 4.74
N GLN A 141 -2.09 22.05 6.05
CA GLN A 141 -1.33 22.69 7.11
C GLN A 141 0.01 21.98 7.41
N LEU A 142 0.29 20.91 6.68
CA LEU A 142 1.48 20.09 6.84
C LEU A 142 2.46 20.35 5.69
N SER A 143 3.74 20.40 6.03
CA SER A 143 4.82 20.34 5.03
C SER A 143 4.80 18.99 4.29
N GLY A 144 5.47 18.92 3.12
CA GLY A 144 5.56 17.68 2.36
C GLY A 144 6.18 16.52 3.17
N GLY A 145 7.21 16.80 3.97
CA GLY A 145 7.81 15.80 4.86
C GLY A 145 6.88 15.33 5.97
N GLU A 146 6.06 16.23 6.54
CA GLU A 146 5.03 15.87 7.53
C GLU A 146 3.93 15.03 6.89
N GLN A 147 3.45 15.39 5.69
CA GLN A 147 2.47 14.60 4.93
C GLN A 147 3.01 13.20 4.63
N GLN A 148 4.28 13.08 4.27
CA GLN A 148 4.93 11.80 4.05
C GLN A 148 4.94 10.94 5.33
N ARG A 149 5.31 11.50 6.49
CA ARG A 149 5.25 10.79 7.77
C ARG A 149 3.83 10.33 8.12
N ILE A 150 2.83 11.16 7.86
CA ILE A 150 1.42 10.75 8.05
C ILE A 150 1.03 9.61 7.09
N ALA A 151 1.49 9.65 5.83
CA ALA A 151 1.26 8.55 4.88
C ALA A 151 1.93 7.24 5.35
N ILE A 152 3.13 7.33 5.95
CA ILE A 152 3.80 6.19 6.58
C ILE A 152 2.97 5.67 7.77
N ALA A 153 2.54 6.54 8.69
CA ALA A 153 1.67 6.15 9.81
C ALA A 153 0.42 5.41 9.31
N ARG A 154 -0.23 5.94 8.26
CA ARG A 154 -1.40 5.31 7.66
C ARG A 154 -1.10 3.92 7.10
N ALA A 155 0.04 3.74 6.44
CA ALA A 155 0.47 2.44 5.92
C ALA A 155 0.68 1.40 7.03
N LEU A 156 1.13 1.83 8.21
CA LEU A 156 1.39 0.98 9.37
C LEU A 156 0.13 0.57 10.16
N LEU A 157 -1.03 1.21 9.94
CA LEU A 157 -2.25 1.01 10.75
C LEU A 157 -2.66 -0.46 10.86
N ASN A 158 -2.69 -1.19 9.77
CA ASN A 158 -3.14 -2.59 9.71
C ASN A 158 -2.04 -3.61 10.01
N LYS A 159 -0.87 -3.19 10.53
CA LYS A 159 0.28 -4.06 10.80
C LYS A 159 0.66 -4.89 9.57
N PRO A 160 1.02 -4.25 8.44
CA PRO A 160 1.36 -4.96 7.21
C PRO A 160 2.50 -5.95 7.44
N LYS A 161 2.55 -6.97 6.59
CA LYS A 161 3.57 -8.02 6.62
C LYS A 161 4.82 -7.62 5.85
#